data_4d91c2fb2801fa5618fcaa7a76a647ff
#
_entry.id   4d91c2fb2801fa5618fcaa7a76a647ff
#
_cell.length_a   1.000
_cell.length_b   1.000
_cell.length_c   1.000
_cell.angle_alpha   90.00
_cell.angle_beta   90.00
_cell.angle_gamma   90.00
#
_symmetry.space_group_name_H-M   'P 1'
#
loop_
_entity.id
_entity.type
_entity.pdbx_description
1 polymer ?
#
loop_
_entity_poly.entity_id
_entity_poly.type
_entity_poly.pdbx_seq_one_letter_code
_entity_poly.pdbx_strand_id
1 'polypeptide(L)'
;MQDNRKQARTFQEEMARERKYWKQNQIWVLVLAAVLLLNLLGGSGFSVATGPEALTLTMHDGTVSTVSYSSITEIQLLDAPQYGTMLEGQETRQGKSGTWEHPEWGSYTLCAYASSSCAVRILAEDQCYVVNLSSEAETQQLYQILQEKSPVSK
;
A
#
# COMPACT_ATOMS: atom_id res chain seq x y z
N MET A 1 37.75 41.63 -26.48
CA MET A 1 38.23 40.24 -26.26
C MET A 1 37.80 39.63 -24.92
N GLN A 2 37.38 40.40 -23.92
CA GLN A 2 36.90 39.93 -22.61
C GLN A 2 35.42 39.47 -22.61
N ASP A 3 34.59 39.95 -23.53
CA ASP A 3 33.15 39.70 -23.55
C ASP A 3 32.78 38.26 -24.04
N ASN A 4 33.53 37.76 -25.02
CA ASN A 4 33.34 36.38 -25.50
C ASN A 4 33.70 35.31 -24.48
N ARG A 5 34.55 35.58 -23.52
CA ARG A 5 34.90 34.62 -22.44
C ARG A 5 33.85 34.57 -21.36
N LYS A 6 33.13 35.67 -21.11
CA LYS A 6 31.98 35.65 -20.17
C LYS A 6 30.79 34.92 -20.72
N GLN A 7 30.47 35.12 -22.00
CA GLN A 7 29.36 34.38 -22.67
C GLN A 7 29.61 32.87 -22.75
N ALA A 8 30.86 32.47 -23.01
CA ALA A 8 31.22 31.06 -23.03
C ALA A 8 31.13 30.40 -21.66
N ARG A 9 31.40 31.11 -20.56
CA ARG A 9 31.25 30.58 -19.19
C ARG A 9 29.81 30.45 -18.79
N THR A 10 28.93 31.41 -19.06
CA THR A 10 27.51 31.34 -18.78
C THR A 10 26.84 30.20 -19.55
N PHE A 11 27.18 30.00 -20.80
CA PHE A 11 26.67 28.88 -21.60
C PHE A 11 27.10 27.49 -21.05
N GLN A 12 28.35 27.37 -20.62
CA GLN A 12 28.86 26.14 -19.98
C GLN A 12 28.15 25.83 -18.64
N GLU A 13 27.87 26.87 -17.86
CA GLU A 13 27.15 26.73 -16.58
C GLU A 13 25.68 26.37 -16.76
N GLU A 14 25.01 26.93 -17.79
CA GLU A 14 23.63 26.55 -18.15
C GLU A 14 23.54 25.11 -18.63
N MET A 15 24.44 24.69 -19.51
CA MET A 15 24.51 23.29 -20.00
C MET A 15 24.82 22.29 -18.87
N ALA A 16 25.62 22.70 -17.89
CA ALA A 16 25.91 21.87 -16.72
C ALA A 16 24.69 21.73 -15.78
N ARG A 17 23.89 22.80 -15.63
CA ARG A 17 22.61 22.75 -14.90
C ARG A 17 21.60 21.86 -15.59
N GLU A 18 21.41 22.02 -16.89
CA GLU A 18 20.48 21.18 -17.66
C GLU A 18 20.85 19.70 -17.60
N ARG A 19 22.13 19.34 -17.72
CA ARG A 19 22.61 17.95 -17.57
C ARG A 19 22.32 17.38 -16.18
N LYS A 20 22.40 18.19 -15.14
CA LYS A 20 22.10 17.78 -13.75
C LYS A 20 20.61 17.52 -13.57
N TYR A 21 19.75 18.40 -14.08
CA TYR A 21 18.29 18.20 -14.07
C TYR A 21 17.87 16.99 -14.91
N TRP A 22 18.51 16.80 -16.06
CA TRP A 22 18.21 15.66 -16.96
C TRP A 22 18.56 14.33 -16.29
N LYS A 23 19.73 14.24 -15.63
CA LYS A 23 20.13 13.03 -14.88
C LYS A 23 19.19 12.75 -13.69
N GLN A 24 18.78 13.78 -12.99
CA GLN A 24 17.86 13.64 -11.85
C GLN A 24 16.47 13.21 -12.30
N ASN A 25 15.95 13.73 -13.40
CA ASN A 25 14.69 13.28 -13.99
C ASN A 25 14.77 11.86 -14.53
N GLN A 26 15.88 11.45 -15.15
CA GLN A 26 16.07 10.07 -15.59
C GLN A 26 16.04 9.07 -14.43
N ILE A 27 16.63 9.42 -13.29
CA ILE A 27 16.57 8.57 -12.08
C ILE A 27 15.12 8.39 -11.62
N TRP A 28 14.33 9.46 -11.57
CA TRP A 28 12.91 9.37 -11.21
C TRP A 28 12.07 8.57 -12.21
N VAL A 29 12.33 8.72 -13.49
CA VAL A 29 11.67 7.93 -14.55
C VAL A 29 12.03 6.45 -14.42
N LEU A 30 13.30 6.12 -14.12
CA LEU A 30 13.73 4.74 -13.88
C LEU A 30 13.13 4.14 -12.60
N VAL A 31 13.03 4.95 -11.53
CA VAL A 31 12.37 4.52 -10.28
C VAL A 31 10.88 4.28 -10.53
N LEU A 32 10.19 5.18 -11.23
CA LEU A 32 8.78 4.99 -11.61
C LEU A 32 8.59 3.76 -12.51
N ALA A 33 9.47 3.56 -13.50
CA ALA A 33 9.42 2.39 -14.37
C ALA A 33 9.70 1.09 -13.60
N ALA A 34 10.64 1.10 -12.66
CA ALA A 34 10.94 -0.05 -11.79
C ALA A 34 9.77 -0.38 -10.86
N VAL A 35 9.12 0.64 -10.27
CA VAL A 35 7.91 0.46 -9.44
C VAL A 35 6.75 -0.09 -10.28
N LEU A 36 6.57 0.42 -11.51
CA LEU A 36 5.55 -0.09 -12.42
C LEU A 36 5.83 -1.54 -12.85
N LEU A 37 7.11 -1.86 -13.12
CA LEU A 37 7.54 -3.22 -13.50
C LEU A 37 7.39 -4.20 -12.34
N LEU A 38 7.70 -3.79 -11.11
CA LEU A 38 7.48 -4.59 -9.90
C LEU A 38 5.99 -4.87 -9.68
N ASN A 39 5.11 -3.91 -9.93
CA ASN A 39 3.66 -4.11 -9.89
C ASN A 39 3.15 -5.04 -11.00
N LEU A 40 3.78 -5.03 -12.18
CA LEU A 40 3.41 -5.91 -13.30
C LEU A 40 3.95 -7.34 -13.14
N LEU A 41 5.09 -7.53 -12.49
CA LEU A 41 5.77 -8.82 -12.38
C LEU A 41 5.52 -9.55 -11.05
N GLY A 42 5.03 -8.84 -10.02
CA GLY A 42 4.85 -9.39 -8.66
C GLY A 42 3.42 -9.47 -8.17
N GLY A 43 2.42 -9.27 -9.02
CA GLY A 43 1.04 -9.12 -8.60
C GLY A 43 0.46 -10.37 -7.94
N SER A 44 0.31 -10.33 -6.60
CA SER A 44 -0.62 -11.20 -5.87
C SER A 44 -2.07 -11.02 -6.34
N GLY A 45 -2.33 -10.13 -7.27
CA GLY A 45 -3.64 -9.74 -7.73
C GLY A 45 -4.40 -8.81 -6.76
N PHE A 46 -3.84 -8.53 -5.59
CA PHE A 46 -4.35 -7.60 -4.59
C PHE A 46 -3.20 -6.86 -3.91
N SER A 47 -3.47 -5.72 -3.30
CA SER A 47 -2.48 -4.97 -2.54
C SER A 47 -3.10 -4.20 -1.37
N VAL A 48 -2.29 -3.98 -0.34
CA VAL A 48 -2.62 -3.18 0.83
C VAL A 48 -1.58 -2.06 0.92
N ALA A 49 -2.02 -0.81 0.86
CA ALA A 49 -1.14 0.36 0.90
C ALA A 49 -1.56 1.33 1.98
N THR A 50 -0.59 1.79 2.77
CA THR A 50 -0.78 2.81 3.82
C THR A 50 -0.50 4.19 3.24
N GLY A 51 -1.53 5.05 3.21
CA GLY A 51 -1.41 6.46 2.86
C GLY A 51 -1.23 7.36 4.09
N PRO A 52 -1.19 8.69 3.90
CA PRO A 52 -1.11 9.64 5.01
C PRO A 52 -2.40 9.67 5.85
N GLU A 53 -3.58 9.52 5.26
CA GLU A 53 -4.88 9.69 5.89
C GLU A 53 -5.78 8.44 5.83
N ALA A 54 -5.40 7.46 5.00
CA ALA A 54 -6.21 6.27 4.74
C ALA A 54 -5.38 5.05 4.38
N LEU A 55 -5.96 3.88 4.63
CA LEU A 55 -5.52 2.59 4.12
C LEU A 55 -6.24 2.34 2.78
N THR A 56 -5.51 1.93 1.77
CA THR A 56 -6.06 1.58 0.45
C THR A 56 -5.90 0.09 0.21
N LEU A 57 -7.00 -0.57 -0.08
CA LEU A 57 -7.06 -1.98 -0.42
C LEU A 57 -7.42 -2.11 -1.90
N THR A 58 -6.58 -2.73 -2.68
CA THR A 58 -6.90 -3.07 -4.08
C THR A 58 -7.16 -4.56 -4.16
N MET A 59 -8.35 -4.93 -4.64
CA MET A 59 -8.75 -6.31 -4.81
C MET A 59 -8.23 -6.88 -6.12
N HIS A 60 -8.32 -8.20 -6.25
CA HIS A 60 -7.89 -8.92 -7.45
C HIS A 60 -8.65 -8.51 -8.73
N ASP A 61 -9.91 -8.16 -8.62
CA ASP A 61 -10.76 -7.66 -9.72
C ASP A 61 -10.49 -6.19 -10.08
N GLY A 62 -9.55 -5.53 -9.39
CA GLY A 62 -9.25 -4.12 -9.55
C GLY A 62 -10.13 -3.20 -8.69
N THR A 63 -11.08 -3.74 -7.93
CA THR A 63 -11.88 -2.94 -6.99
C THR A 63 -10.98 -2.33 -5.93
N VAL A 64 -11.17 -1.05 -5.63
CA VAL A 64 -10.41 -0.29 -4.65
C VAL A 64 -11.32 0.10 -3.50
N SER A 65 -10.96 -0.30 -2.29
CA SER A 65 -11.58 0.17 -1.05
C SER A 65 -10.62 1.06 -0.29
N THR A 66 -11.11 2.20 0.19
CA THR A 66 -10.31 3.15 0.98
C THR A 66 -10.92 3.27 2.36
N VAL A 67 -10.12 3.02 3.39
CA VAL A 67 -10.51 3.10 4.80
C VAL A 67 -9.83 4.30 5.42
N SER A 68 -10.58 5.37 5.69
CA SER A 68 -10.05 6.55 6.38
C SER A 68 -9.67 6.19 7.81
N TYR A 69 -8.49 6.63 8.28
CA TYR A 69 -8.09 6.39 9.67
C TYR A 69 -9.04 7.04 10.67
N SER A 70 -9.66 8.17 10.31
CA SER A 70 -10.62 8.87 11.17
C SER A 70 -11.96 8.13 11.36
N SER A 71 -12.31 7.22 10.45
CA SER A 71 -13.54 6.42 10.53
C SER A 71 -13.38 5.09 11.27
N ILE A 72 -12.17 4.74 11.65
CA ILE A 72 -11.88 3.49 12.35
C ILE A 72 -12.41 3.56 13.79
N THR A 73 -13.25 2.59 14.14
CA THR A 73 -13.86 2.46 15.47
C THR A 73 -13.29 1.32 16.29
N GLU A 74 -12.69 0.31 15.66
CA GLU A 74 -12.06 -0.81 16.34
C GLU A 74 -10.88 -1.35 15.51
N ILE A 75 -9.81 -1.74 16.18
CA ILE A 75 -8.65 -2.39 15.58
C ILE A 75 -8.25 -3.57 16.49
N GLN A 76 -8.07 -4.73 15.88
CA GLN A 76 -7.65 -5.93 16.58
C GLN A 76 -6.55 -6.65 15.78
N LEU A 77 -5.46 -7.00 16.44
CA LEU A 77 -4.47 -7.93 15.88
C LEU A 77 -4.96 -9.35 16.11
N LEU A 78 -5.05 -10.12 15.02
CA LEU A 78 -5.46 -11.51 15.02
C LEU A 78 -4.23 -12.40 14.84
N ASP A 79 -4.07 -13.37 15.71
CA ASP A 79 -3.05 -14.39 15.60
C ASP A 79 -3.66 -15.65 14.97
N ALA A 80 -3.03 -16.17 13.91
CA ALA A 80 -3.48 -17.32 13.13
C ALA A 80 -4.99 -17.31 12.80
N PRO A 81 -5.52 -16.24 12.16
CA PRO A 81 -6.96 -16.07 11.97
C PRO A 81 -7.56 -17.15 11.09
N GLN A 82 -8.75 -17.61 11.47
CA GLN A 82 -9.60 -18.41 10.61
C GLN A 82 -10.46 -17.47 9.78
N TYR A 83 -10.26 -17.42 8.46
CA TYR A 83 -10.94 -16.44 7.60
C TYR A 83 -12.40 -16.78 7.28
N GLY A 84 -12.87 -18.00 7.56
CA GLY A 84 -14.25 -18.41 7.26
C GLY A 84 -14.44 -18.80 5.80
N THR A 85 -15.55 -18.39 5.20
CA THR A 85 -15.98 -18.84 3.85
C THR A 85 -15.91 -17.67 2.86
N MET A 86 -15.36 -17.93 1.68
CA MET A 86 -15.34 -16.96 0.59
C MET A 86 -16.75 -16.86 -0.03
N LEU A 87 -17.29 -15.64 -0.09
CA LEU A 87 -18.52 -15.33 -0.81
C LEU A 87 -18.22 -14.90 -2.24
N GLU A 88 -17.26 -13.97 -2.39
CA GLU A 88 -16.83 -13.45 -3.68
C GLU A 88 -15.37 -13.07 -3.61
N GLY A 89 -14.59 -13.34 -4.65
CA GLY A 89 -13.17 -12.96 -4.67
C GLY A 89 -12.27 -14.05 -5.22
N GLN A 90 -11.04 -14.08 -4.74
CA GLN A 90 -10.05 -15.04 -5.20
C GLN A 90 -9.16 -15.54 -4.04
N GLU A 91 -8.88 -16.83 -4.11
CA GLU A 91 -7.87 -17.51 -3.31
C GLU A 91 -6.78 -18.07 -4.22
N THR A 92 -5.54 -17.70 -3.95
CA THR A 92 -4.35 -18.11 -4.69
C THR A 92 -3.29 -18.66 -3.73
N ARG A 93 -2.18 -19.16 -4.28
CA ARG A 93 -1.03 -19.55 -3.46
C ARG A 93 -0.39 -18.35 -2.73
N GLN A 94 -0.57 -17.14 -3.23
CA GLN A 94 0.02 -15.92 -2.69
C GLN A 94 -0.85 -15.27 -1.61
N GLY A 95 -2.16 -15.55 -1.63
CA GLY A 95 -3.10 -15.01 -0.64
C GLY A 95 -4.55 -15.04 -1.09
N LYS A 96 -5.37 -14.32 -0.34
CA LYS A 96 -6.82 -14.28 -0.45
C LYS A 96 -7.29 -12.83 -0.52
N SER A 97 -8.25 -12.54 -1.40
CA SER A 97 -8.89 -11.22 -1.45
C SER A 97 -10.33 -11.32 -1.88
N GLY A 98 -11.15 -10.36 -1.45
CA GLY A 98 -12.56 -10.28 -1.80
C GLY A 98 -13.47 -10.19 -0.58
N THR A 99 -14.73 -10.59 -0.77
CA THR A 99 -15.76 -10.62 0.28
C THR A 99 -15.83 -12.01 0.90
N TRP A 100 -15.73 -12.06 2.21
CA TRP A 100 -15.72 -13.29 3.00
C TRP A 100 -16.78 -13.23 4.10
N GLU A 101 -17.16 -14.33 4.66
CA GLU A 101 -18.10 -14.46 5.77
C GLU A 101 -17.46 -15.20 6.93
N HIS A 102 -17.57 -14.61 8.11
CA HIS A 102 -17.12 -15.21 9.36
C HIS A 102 -18.29 -15.37 10.33
N PRO A 103 -18.37 -16.46 11.10
CA PRO A 103 -19.49 -16.69 12.03
C PRO A 103 -19.70 -15.56 13.07
N GLU A 104 -18.61 -14.90 13.50
CA GLU A 104 -18.67 -13.87 14.53
C GLU A 104 -18.77 -12.44 13.96
N TRP A 105 -18.21 -12.19 12.76
CA TRP A 105 -18.09 -10.84 12.18
C TRP A 105 -19.06 -10.58 11.04
N GLY A 106 -19.74 -11.63 10.57
CA GLY A 106 -20.56 -11.55 9.38
C GLY A 106 -19.74 -11.38 8.11
N SER A 107 -20.31 -10.68 7.13
CA SER A 107 -19.64 -10.39 5.85
C SER A 107 -18.58 -9.30 6.04
N TYR A 108 -17.40 -9.50 5.46
CA TYR A 108 -16.27 -8.58 5.57
C TYR A 108 -15.37 -8.62 4.33
N THR A 109 -14.54 -7.61 4.20
CA THR A 109 -13.54 -7.51 3.12
C THR A 109 -12.21 -8.08 3.59
N LEU A 110 -11.67 -9.05 2.84
CA LEU A 110 -10.39 -9.69 3.11
C LEU A 110 -9.34 -9.30 2.07
N CYS A 111 -8.15 -8.92 2.55
CA CYS A 111 -6.91 -8.83 1.76
C CYS A 111 -5.77 -9.43 2.58
N ALA A 112 -5.44 -10.68 2.35
CA ALA A 112 -4.48 -11.41 3.17
C ALA A 112 -3.48 -12.21 2.34
N TYR A 113 -2.19 -11.92 2.56
CA TYR A 113 -1.07 -12.70 2.02
C TYR A 113 -0.93 -14.02 2.78
N ALA A 114 -0.67 -15.11 2.07
CA ALA A 114 -0.49 -16.44 2.66
C ALA A 114 0.82 -16.57 3.46
N SER A 115 1.75 -15.64 3.26
CA SER A 115 3.07 -15.63 3.91
C SER A 115 3.07 -15.05 5.33
N SER A 116 1.97 -14.45 5.78
CA SER A 116 1.83 -13.89 7.13
C SER A 116 0.89 -14.75 7.97
N SER A 117 1.29 -15.09 9.20
CA SER A 117 0.50 -15.86 10.16
C SER A 117 -0.47 -15.01 10.98
N CYS A 118 -0.34 -13.68 10.93
CA CYS A 118 -1.23 -12.77 11.62
C CYS A 118 -1.97 -11.85 10.64
N ALA A 119 -3.04 -11.20 11.12
CA ALA A 119 -3.80 -10.21 10.37
C ALA A 119 -4.33 -9.10 11.28
N VAL A 120 -4.72 -7.98 10.72
CA VAL A 120 -5.37 -6.88 11.44
C VAL A 120 -6.83 -6.83 11.02
N ARG A 121 -7.72 -6.95 11.99
CA ARG A 121 -9.15 -6.70 11.83
C ARG A 121 -9.41 -5.21 12.12
N ILE A 122 -10.14 -4.56 11.24
CA ILE A 122 -10.47 -3.14 11.30
C ILE A 122 -11.98 -3.02 11.16
N LEU A 123 -12.62 -2.28 12.06
CA LEU A 123 -14.01 -1.88 11.93
C LEU A 123 -14.04 -0.37 11.64
N ALA A 124 -14.66 0.02 10.53
CA ALA A 124 -14.79 1.39 10.08
C ALA A 124 -16.14 1.59 9.36
N GLU A 125 -16.90 2.61 9.74
CA GLU A 125 -18.22 2.91 9.12
C GLU A 125 -19.15 1.69 9.05
N ASP A 126 -19.20 0.89 10.11
CA ASP A 126 -19.97 -0.37 10.20
C ASP A 126 -19.53 -1.47 9.20
N GLN A 127 -18.39 -1.30 8.54
CA GLN A 127 -17.78 -2.31 7.68
C GLN A 127 -16.55 -2.94 8.36
N CYS A 128 -16.45 -4.24 8.21
CA CYS A 128 -15.32 -5.00 8.72
C CYS A 128 -14.33 -5.30 7.60
N TYR A 129 -13.07 -5.05 7.87
CA TYR A 129 -11.93 -5.35 6.99
C TYR A 129 -10.94 -6.22 7.75
N VAL A 130 -10.38 -7.21 7.06
CA VAL A 130 -9.28 -8.02 7.59
C VAL A 130 -8.13 -7.99 6.60
N VAL A 131 -7.00 -7.52 7.07
CA VAL A 131 -5.84 -7.27 6.20
C VAL A 131 -4.55 -7.77 6.84
N ASN A 132 -3.63 -8.21 6.01
CA ASN A 132 -2.24 -8.39 6.43
C ASN A 132 -1.28 -7.93 5.31
N LEU A 133 -0.01 -7.93 5.60
CA LEU A 133 1.08 -7.66 4.66
C LEU A 133 1.89 -8.92 4.40
N SER A 134 2.91 -8.80 3.55
CA SER A 134 3.69 -9.94 3.06
C SER A 134 4.48 -10.67 4.16
N SER A 135 4.64 -10.06 5.33
CA SER A 135 5.27 -10.68 6.49
C SER A 135 4.53 -10.34 7.79
N GLU A 136 4.75 -11.15 8.80
CA GLU A 136 4.22 -10.93 10.14
C GLU A 136 4.72 -9.60 10.75
N ALA A 137 6.02 -9.31 10.58
CA ALA A 137 6.62 -8.06 11.07
C ALA A 137 5.99 -6.81 10.43
N GLU A 138 5.75 -6.83 9.12
CA GLU A 138 5.06 -5.74 8.42
C GLU A 138 3.59 -5.62 8.86
N THR A 139 2.92 -6.74 9.12
CA THR A 139 1.53 -6.75 9.61
C THR A 139 1.44 -6.17 11.03
N GLN A 140 2.38 -6.50 11.90
CA GLN A 140 2.48 -5.91 13.25
C GLN A 140 2.79 -4.41 13.17
N GLN A 141 3.64 -3.98 12.26
CA GLN A 141 3.92 -2.57 12.02
C GLN A 141 2.69 -1.83 11.49
N LEU A 142 1.93 -2.44 10.58
CA LEU A 142 0.64 -1.90 10.12
C LEU A 142 -0.32 -1.70 11.30
N TYR A 143 -0.44 -2.68 12.19
CA TYR A 143 -1.27 -2.57 13.39
C TYR A 143 -0.88 -1.36 14.26
N GLN A 144 0.42 -1.14 14.48
CA GLN A 144 0.92 0.01 15.23
C GLN A 144 0.59 1.35 14.53
N ILE A 145 0.80 1.43 13.22
CA ILE A 145 0.46 2.62 12.42
C ILE A 145 -1.04 2.94 12.52
N LEU A 146 -1.89 1.93 12.44
CA LEU A 146 -3.33 2.11 12.55
C LEU A 146 -3.73 2.58 13.95
N GLN A 147 -3.13 2.04 15.01
CA GLN A 147 -3.36 2.50 16.37
C GLN A 147 -2.95 3.97 16.57
N GLU A 148 -1.81 4.40 16.02
CA GLU A 148 -1.33 5.77 16.14
C GLU A 148 -2.19 6.78 15.39
N LYS A 149 -2.71 6.39 14.21
CA LYS A 149 -3.41 7.29 13.29
C LYS A 149 -4.93 7.32 13.52
N SER A 150 -5.50 6.31 14.17
CA SER A 150 -6.94 6.23 14.39
C SER A 150 -7.36 6.84 15.74
N PRO A 151 -8.63 7.27 15.89
CA PRO A 151 -9.15 7.81 17.13
C PRO A 151 -9.31 6.76 18.24
N VAL A 152 -9.19 5.47 17.93
CA VAL A 152 -9.39 4.35 18.87
C VAL A 152 -8.32 4.30 19.97
N SER A 153 -7.18 4.96 19.76
CA SER A 153 -6.03 4.98 20.67
C SER A 153 -6.11 6.08 21.76
N LYS A 154 -7.24 6.80 21.88
CA LYS A 154 -7.39 7.92 22.83
C LYS A 154 -8.36 7.61 23.94
#